data_723f2d05db47c413026a9042d43e72ab
#
_entry.id   723f2d05db47c413026a9042d43e72ab
#
_cell.length_a   1.000
_cell.length_b   1.000
_cell.length_c   1.000
_cell.angle_alpha   90.00
_cell.angle_beta   90.00
_cell.angle_gamma   90.00
#
_symmetry.space_group_name_H-M   'P 1'
#
loop_
_entity.id
_entity.type
_entity.pdbx_description
1 polymer ?
#
loop_
_entity_poly.entity_id
_entity_poly.type
_entity_poly.pdbx_seq_one_letter_code
_entity_poly.pdbx_strand_id
1 'polypeptide(L)' 'MYITLTDHISFAVERQQKGLLITNPMLYEIKHYYPAEFQVGLHATEMVQRQFGVDLGENEAAFIAMHIVCARYN' A
#
# COMPACT_ATOMS: atom_id res chain seq x y z
N MET A 1 3.34 -18.28 5.54
CA MET A 1 3.73 -17.87 4.21
C MET A 1 4.12 -16.40 4.20
N TYR A 2 5.22 -16.08 3.55
CA TYR A 2 5.79 -14.73 3.59
C TYR A 2 5.46 -14.01 2.29
N ILE A 3 4.76 -12.87 2.37
CA ILE A 3 4.43 -12.06 1.20
C ILE A 3 5.37 -10.87 1.18
N THR A 4 6.12 -10.70 0.09
CA THR A 4 7.00 -9.56 -0.08
C THR A 4 6.21 -8.32 -0.46
N LEU A 5 6.84 -7.13 -0.33
CA LEU A 5 6.21 -5.88 -0.76
C LEU A 5 5.91 -5.91 -2.27
N THR A 6 6.81 -6.48 -3.07
CA THR A 6 6.60 -6.61 -4.52
C THR A 6 5.37 -7.46 -4.81
N ASP A 7 5.22 -8.60 -4.12
CA ASP A 7 4.06 -9.46 -4.28
C ASP A 7 2.77 -8.74 -3.87
N HIS A 8 2.82 -7.98 -2.78
CA HIS A 8 1.66 -7.21 -2.31
C HIS A 8 1.20 -6.21 -3.38
N ILE A 9 2.14 -5.47 -3.96
CA ILE A 9 1.82 -4.48 -5.00
C ILE A 9 1.26 -5.17 -6.23
N SER A 10 1.83 -6.30 -6.65
CA SER A 10 1.34 -7.06 -7.80
C SER A 10 -0.10 -7.52 -7.60
N PHE A 11 -0.42 -8.04 -6.42
CA PHE A 11 -1.78 -8.47 -6.09
C PHE A 11 -2.74 -7.28 -6.03
N ALA A 12 -2.29 -6.13 -5.49
CA ALA A 12 -3.10 -4.93 -5.42
C ALA A 12 -3.46 -4.40 -6.80
N VAL A 13 -2.50 -4.38 -7.72
CA VAL A 13 -2.75 -3.98 -9.11
C VAL A 13 -3.77 -4.92 -9.75
N GLU A 14 -3.60 -6.22 -9.58
CA GLU A 14 -4.52 -7.21 -10.12
C GLU A 14 -5.93 -7.02 -9.59
N ARG A 15 -6.08 -6.79 -8.28
CA ARG A 15 -7.40 -6.55 -7.67
C ARG A 15 -8.07 -5.31 -8.25
N GLN A 16 -7.34 -4.22 -8.41
CA GLN A 16 -7.88 -2.98 -8.96
C GLN A 16 -8.30 -3.14 -10.42
N GLN A 17 -7.53 -3.87 -11.21
CA GLN A 17 -7.88 -4.14 -12.60
C GLN A 17 -9.17 -4.96 -12.71
N LYS A 18 -9.47 -5.78 -11.71
CA LYS A 18 -10.71 -6.57 -11.64
C LYS A 18 -11.85 -5.81 -10.96
N GLY A 19 -11.62 -4.57 -10.53
CA GLY A 19 -12.63 -3.78 -9.84
C GLY A 19 -12.88 -4.18 -8.40
N LEU A 20 -11.95 -4.95 -7.81
CA LEU A 20 -12.04 -5.37 -6.41
C LEU A 20 -11.40 -4.33 -5.51
N LEU A 21 -12.12 -3.85 -4.51
CA LEU A 21 -11.63 -2.87 -3.56
C LEU A 21 -11.18 -3.58 -2.28
N ILE A 22 -10.11 -3.06 -1.69
CA ILE A 22 -9.63 -3.53 -0.39
C ILE A 22 -9.72 -2.39 0.61
N THR A 23 -10.15 -2.71 1.83
CA THR A 23 -10.23 -1.75 2.92
C THR A 23 -9.16 -2.09 3.96
N ASN A 24 -8.44 -1.08 4.42
CA ASN A 24 -7.46 -1.25 5.49
C ASN A 24 -8.05 -0.70 6.78
N PRO A 25 -8.37 -1.56 7.76
CA PRO A 25 -8.97 -1.09 9.02
C PRO A 25 -8.02 -0.25 9.86
N MET A 26 -6.71 -0.30 9.57
CA MET A 26 -5.68 0.46 10.28
C MET A 26 -5.32 1.77 9.59
N LEU A 27 -6.09 2.18 8.58
CA LEU A 27 -5.76 3.36 7.76
C LEU A 27 -5.52 4.61 8.62
N TYR A 28 -6.44 4.91 9.53
CA TYR A 28 -6.34 6.12 10.35
C TYR A 28 -5.20 6.04 11.34
N GLU A 29 -4.96 4.87 11.92
CA GLU A 29 -3.85 4.64 12.84
C GLU A 29 -2.51 4.80 12.13
N ILE A 30 -2.37 4.27 10.94
CA ILE A 30 -1.15 4.41 10.13
C ILE A 30 -0.90 5.88 9.80
N LYS A 31 -1.92 6.62 9.38
CA LYS A 31 -1.81 8.06 9.10
C LYS A 31 -1.37 8.84 10.32
N HIS A 32 -1.88 8.47 11.49
CA HIS A 32 -1.62 9.21 12.73
C HIS A 32 -0.25 8.89 13.32
N TYR A 33 0.10 7.61 13.42
CA TYR A 33 1.31 7.17 14.12
C TYR A 33 2.52 7.03 13.21
N TYR A 34 2.33 6.81 11.92
CA TYR A 34 3.41 6.59 10.96
C TYR A 34 3.24 7.44 9.71
N PRO A 35 3.16 8.79 9.87
CA PRO A 35 2.89 9.66 8.72
C PRO A 35 4.00 9.63 7.66
N ALA A 36 5.27 9.49 8.07
CA ALA A 36 6.38 9.44 7.11
C ALA A 36 6.30 8.18 6.26
N GLU A 37 6.04 7.03 6.89
CA GLU A 37 5.90 5.76 6.19
C GLU A 37 4.67 5.76 5.29
N PHE A 38 3.59 6.40 5.74
CA PHE A 38 2.39 6.55 4.92
C PHE A 38 2.66 7.38 3.67
N GLN A 39 3.47 8.45 3.77
CA GLN A 39 3.85 9.25 2.61
C GLN A 39 4.66 8.42 1.60
N VAL A 40 5.56 7.57 2.07
CA VAL A 40 6.28 6.64 1.19
C VAL A 40 5.30 5.70 0.49
N GLY A 41 4.30 5.20 1.21
CA GLY A 41 3.24 4.38 0.63
C GLY A 41 2.47 5.11 -0.46
N LEU A 42 2.12 6.38 -0.24
CA LEU A 42 1.45 7.21 -1.25
C LEU A 42 2.31 7.39 -2.49
N HIS A 43 3.61 7.64 -2.33
CA HIS A 43 4.53 7.74 -3.46
C HIS A 43 4.56 6.44 -4.26
N ALA A 44 4.58 5.30 -3.59
CA ALA A 44 4.55 4.00 -4.27
C ALA A 44 3.28 3.83 -5.08
N THR A 45 2.11 4.22 -4.53
CA THR A 45 0.85 4.13 -5.27
C THR A 45 0.83 5.07 -6.48
N GLU A 46 1.43 6.25 -6.36
CA GLU A 46 1.56 7.17 -7.49
C GLU A 46 2.42 6.57 -8.60
N MET A 47 3.53 5.91 -8.26
CA MET A 47 4.38 5.25 -9.24
C MET A 47 3.63 4.15 -9.98
N VAL A 48 2.84 3.36 -9.26
CA VAL A 48 2.02 2.30 -9.85
C VAL A 48 1.00 2.92 -10.82
N GLN A 49 0.37 4.02 -10.42
CA GLN A 49 -0.60 4.70 -11.28
C GLN A 49 0.04 5.19 -12.57
N ARG A 50 1.25 5.75 -12.50
CA ARG A 50 1.97 6.24 -13.68
C ARG A 50 2.36 5.12 -14.63
N GLN A 51 2.77 3.97 -14.09
CA GLN A 51 3.25 2.86 -14.92
C GLN A 51 2.12 1.98 -15.44
N PHE A 52 1.07 1.76 -14.65
CA PHE A 52 0.02 0.79 -14.96
C PHE A 52 -1.35 1.42 -15.17
N GLY A 53 -1.48 2.74 -14.89
CA GLY A 53 -2.76 3.41 -15.01
C GLY A 53 -3.79 2.98 -13.96
N VAL A 54 -3.33 2.42 -12.84
CA VAL A 54 -4.20 1.86 -11.79
C VAL A 54 -4.05 2.70 -10.54
N ASP A 55 -5.18 3.23 -10.03
CA ASP A 55 -5.21 3.98 -8.77
C ASP A 55 -5.45 3.01 -7.62
N LEU A 56 -4.43 2.77 -6.80
CA LEU A 56 -4.52 1.86 -5.66
C LEU A 56 -5.21 2.46 -4.44
N GLY A 57 -5.18 3.80 -4.30
CA GLY A 57 -5.86 4.49 -3.21
C GLY A 57 -5.12 4.45 -1.87
N GLU A 58 -5.71 5.13 -0.89
CA GLU A 58 -5.09 5.30 0.44
C GLU A 58 -4.99 3.99 1.23
N ASN A 59 -5.97 3.11 1.11
CA ASN A 59 -5.96 1.85 1.84
C ASN A 59 -4.74 1.01 1.45
N GLU A 60 -4.41 0.96 0.17
CA GLU A 60 -3.20 0.26 -0.28
C GLU A 60 -1.93 0.98 0.16
N ALA A 61 -1.93 2.32 0.14
CA ALA A 61 -0.79 3.09 0.66
C ALA A 61 -0.53 2.74 2.13
N ALA A 62 -1.59 2.56 2.93
CA ALA A 62 -1.45 2.16 4.32
C ALA A 62 -0.88 0.74 4.45
N PHE A 63 -1.28 -0.20 3.59
CA PHE A 63 -0.69 -1.53 3.60
C PHE A 63 0.81 -1.49 3.27
N ILE A 64 1.20 -0.69 2.29
CA ILE A 64 2.62 -0.50 1.95
C ILE A 64 3.36 0.08 3.15
N ALA A 65 2.79 1.09 3.81
CA ALA A 65 3.38 1.69 5.01
C ALA A 65 3.56 0.65 6.12
N MET A 66 2.60 -0.24 6.32
CA MET A 66 2.71 -1.33 7.31
C MET A 66 3.90 -2.24 7.00
N HIS A 67 4.12 -2.58 5.74
CA HIS A 67 5.30 -3.37 5.34
C HIS A 67 6.59 -2.66 5.70
N ILE A 68 6.66 -1.34 5.46
CA ILE A 68 7.85 -0.54 5.78
C ILE A 68 8.08 -0.49 7.29
N VAL A 69 7.03 -0.27 8.06
CA VAL A 69 7.12 -0.24 9.53
C VAL A 69 7.62 -1.59 10.05
N CYS A 70 7.05 -2.68 9.56
CA CYS A 70 7.49 -4.02 9.98
C CYS A 70 8.96 -4.27 9.64
N ALA A 71 9.40 -3.83 8.46
CA ALA A 71 10.80 -4.00 8.05
C ALA A 71 11.76 -3.16 8.89
N ARG A 72 11.34 -1.95 9.34
CA ARG A 72 12.20 -1.05 10.12
C ARG A 72 12.32 -1.45 11.58
N TYR A 73 11.23 -1.96 12.17
CA TYR A 73 11.16 -2.16 13.62
C TYR A 73 11.20 -3.64 14.03
N ASN A 74 11.34 -4.51 13.08
CA ASN A 74 11.64 -5.91 13.35
C ASN A 74 13.10 -6.18 13.08
#